data_42b826a7d9a9ceaa455e243628481e03
#
_entry.id   42b826a7d9a9ceaa455e243628481e03
#
_cell.length_a   1.000
_cell.length_b   1.000
_cell.length_c   1.000
_cell.angle_alpha   90.00
_cell.angle_beta   90.00
_cell.angle_gamma   90.00
#
_symmetry.space_group_name_H-M   'P 1'
#
loop_
_entity.id
_entity.type
_entity.pdbx_description
1 polymer ?
#
loop_
_entity_poly.entity_id
_entity_poly.type
_entity_poly.pdbx_seq_one_letter_code
_entity_poly.pdbx_strand_id
1 'polypeptide(L)'
;SEWVTGMAQGAKPVSKSELEKNACHHLASFEQPVLLLCAGGKRSDACAFSLSEQGYKQVYSVSGGTLAWKQASLPMQVYQANDFDLRYSRQMILPNVGRIGQEKLANSRVLIVGAGGLGSPAAFYLAAAGVGHIAIIDNDIVDVSNLQRQILHKNRNIGESKVSSAKSTLNELNPSIAVEIHNDASDNNNIINYLKNIDLVIDGTDNFKSRY
;
A
#
# COMPACT_ATOMS: atom_id res chain seq x y z
N SER A 1 -11.94 -13.21 4.28
CA SER A 1 -12.06 -13.44 2.84
C SER A 1 -12.21 -14.94 2.59
N GLU A 2 -12.86 -15.34 1.52
CA GLU A 2 -13.11 -16.74 1.15
C GLU A 2 -11.83 -17.56 0.98
N TRP A 3 -10.71 -16.93 0.68
CA TRP A 3 -9.42 -17.59 0.46
C TRP A 3 -8.81 -18.18 1.74
N VAL A 4 -9.18 -17.64 2.91
CA VAL A 4 -8.71 -18.15 4.22
C VAL A 4 -9.34 -19.51 4.56
N THR A 5 -10.53 -19.79 4.01
CA THR A 5 -11.22 -21.07 4.23
C THR A 5 -10.75 -22.20 3.30
N GLY A 6 -9.85 -21.88 2.37
CA GLY A 6 -9.24 -22.80 1.41
C GLY A 6 -9.59 -22.45 -0.03
N MET A 7 -8.67 -22.74 -0.93
CA MET A 7 -8.77 -22.53 -2.38
C MET A 7 -8.18 -23.73 -3.12
N ALA A 8 -8.49 -23.87 -4.39
CA ALA A 8 -7.89 -24.94 -5.22
C ALA A 8 -6.36 -24.83 -5.21
N GLN A 9 -5.68 -25.95 -5.17
CA GLN A 9 -4.21 -25.98 -5.18
C GLN A 9 -3.67 -25.30 -6.45
N GLY A 10 -2.67 -24.42 -6.29
CA GLY A 10 -2.06 -23.65 -7.38
C GLY A 10 -2.85 -22.40 -7.79
N ALA A 11 -4.07 -22.18 -7.26
CA ALA A 11 -4.82 -20.97 -7.55
C ALA A 11 -4.17 -19.74 -6.90
N LYS A 12 -4.26 -18.59 -7.59
CA LYS A 12 -3.84 -17.28 -7.06
C LYS A 12 -5.08 -16.48 -6.62
N PRO A 13 -5.06 -15.84 -5.44
CA PRO A 13 -6.17 -15.04 -4.98
C PRO A 13 -6.16 -13.67 -5.70
N VAL A 14 -7.14 -13.45 -6.57
CA VAL A 14 -7.35 -12.17 -7.26
C VAL A 14 -8.82 -11.80 -7.12
N SER A 15 -9.12 -10.55 -6.79
CA SER A 15 -10.52 -10.10 -6.74
C SER A 15 -11.10 -10.00 -8.16
N LYS A 16 -12.42 -10.20 -8.30
CA LYS A 16 -13.11 -10.06 -9.60
C LYS A 16 -12.82 -8.68 -10.22
N SER A 17 -13.03 -7.61 -9.44
CA SER A 17 -12.82 -6.23 -9.92
C SER A 17 -11.39 -5.94 -10.35
N GLU A 18 -10.42 -6.52 -9.68
CA GLU A 18 -8.99 -6.41 -10.03
C GLU A 18 -8.70 -7.14 -11.34
N LEU A 19 -9.18 -8.38 -11.46
CA LEU A 19 -8.95 -9.17 -12.66
C LEU A 19 -9.64 -8.56 -13.90
N GLU A 20 -10.85 -8.04 -13.75
CA GLU A 20 -11.60 -7.39 -14.85
C GLU A 20 -10.95 -6.07 -15.32
N LYS A 21 -10.37 -5.28 -14.42
CA LYS A 21 -9.75 -3.99 -14.75
C LYS A 21 -8.29 -4.11 -15.21
N ASN A 22 -7.56 -5.05 -14.65
CA ASN A 22 -6.11 -5.15 -14.75
C ASN A 22 -5.66 -6.55 -15.18
N ALA A 23 -6.42 -7.23 -16.04
CA ALA A 23 -6.16 -8.61 -16.47
C ALA A 23 -4.73 -8.81 -16.98
N CYS A 24 -4.19 -7.86 -17.74
CA CYS A 24 -2.84 -7.93 -18.32
C CYS A 24 -1.70 -7.96 -17.26
N HIS A 25 -1.96 -7.57 -16.02
CA HIS A 25 -0.99 -7.70 -14.93
C HIS A 25 -0.97 -9.09 -14.29
N HIS A 26 -2.05 -9.85 -14.48
CA HIS A 26 -2.21 -11.19 -13.89
C HIS A 26 -2.06 -12.31 -14.91
N LEU A 27 -2.33 -12.01 -16.19
CA LEU A 27 -2.35 -12.95 -17.30
C LEU A 27 -1.27 -12.59 -18.32
N ALA A 28 -0.41 -13.54 -18.65
CA ALA A 28 0.77 -13.29 -19.47
C ALA A 28 0.46 -13.06 -20.97
N SER A 29 -0.65 -13.62 -21.49
CA SER A 29 -1.06 -13.44 -22.88
C SER A 29 -2.55 -13.74 -23.08
N PHE A 30 -3.10 -13.27 -24.20
CA PHE A 30 -4.49 -13.55 -24.60
C PHE A 30 -4.74 -15.03 -24.98
N GLU A 31 -3.71 -15.78 -25.29
CA GLU A 31 -3.76 -17.20 -25.66
C GLU A 31 -3.61 -18.15 -24.47
N GLN A 32 -3.23 -17.64 -23.30
CA GLN A 32 -3.00 -18.42 -22.10
C GLN A 32 -4.32 -19.02 -21.60
N PRO A 33 -4.37 -20.36 -21.29
CA PRO A 33 -5.52 -20.93 -20.61
C PRO A 33 -5.68 -20.36 -19.21
N VAL A 34 -6.87 -19.89 -18.89
CA VAL A 34 -7.22 -19.28 -17.61
C VAL A 34 -8.37 -20.05 -16.98
N LEU A 35 -8.16 -20.62 -15.80
CA LEU A 35 -9.21 -21.28 -15.04
C LEU A 35 -9.63 -20.42 -13.86
N LEU A 36 -10.89 -20.02 -13.84
CA LEU A 36 -11.45 -19.16 -12.81
C LEU A 36 -12.29 -19.95 -11.81
N LEU A 37 -12.10 -19.66 -10.53
CA LEU A 37 -12.90 -20.24 -9.44
C LEU A 37 -13.39 -19.12 -8.51
N CYS A 38 -14.63 -19.22 -8.09
CA CYS A 38 -15.14 -18.50 -6.91
C CYS A 38 -15.88 -19.48 -6.01
N ALA A 39 -16.49 -19.06 -4.93
CA ALA A 39 -17.14 -19.99 -4.00
C ALA A 39 -18.15 -20.91 -4.69
N GLY A 40 -19.09 -20.36 -5.46
CA GLY A 40 -20.20 -21.11 -6.06
C GLY A 40 -20.34 -21.02 -7.59
N GLY A 41 -19.33 -20.49 -8.31
CA GLY A 41 -19.32 -20.43 -9.78
C GLY A 41 -19.83 -19.10 -10.37
N LYS A 42 -20.82 -18.44 -9.80
CA LYS A 42 -21.47 -17.25 -10.40
C LYS A 42 -20.54 -16.06 -10.68
N ARG A 43 -19.60 -15.76 -9.78
CA ARG A 43 -18.66 -14.65 -9.98
C ARG A 43 -17.59 -14.99 -11.01
N SER A 44 -17.12 -16.23 -11.01
CA SER A 44 -16.16 -16.71 -12.02
C SER A 44 -16.76 -16.77 -13.41
N ASP A 45 -18.04 -17.13 -13.55
CA ASP A 45 -18.74 -17.12 -14.85
C ASP A 45 -18.83 -15.71 -15.41
N ALA A 46 -19.26 -14.74 -14.58
CA ALA A 46 -19.33 -13.34 -15.00
C ALA A 46 -17.94 -12.77 -15.35
N CYS A 47 -16.91 -13.14 -14.59
CA CYS A 47 -15.54 -12.73 -14.87
C CYS A 47 -14.99 -13.38 -16.16
N ALA A 48 -15.30 -14.65 -16.40
CA ALA A 48 -14.93 -15.36 -17.63
C ALA A 48 -15.52 -14.67 -18.86
N PHE A 49 -16.80 -14.29 -18.78
CA PHE A 49 -17.44 -13.53 -19.84
C PHE A 49 -16.74 -12.20 -20.10
N SER A 50 -16.46 -11.41 -19.05
CA SER A 50 -15.76 -10.13 -19.15
C SER A 50 -14.36 -10.26 -19.76
N LEU A 51 -13.58 -11.27 -19.37
CA LEU A 51 -12.27 -11.52 -19.96
C LEU A 51 -12.34 -11.95 -21.43
N SER A 52 -13.35 -12.74 -21.81
CA SER A 52 -13.57 -13.11 -23.19
C SER A 52 -13.88 -11.91 -24.07
N GLU A 53 -14.70 -10.96 -23.58
CA GLU A 53 -14.96 -9.68 -24.23
C GLU A 53 -13.69 -8.82 -24.39
N GLN A 54 -12.73 -8.95 -23.47
CA GLN A 54 -11.42 -8.29 -23.54
C GLN A 54 -10.43 -8.99 -24.50
N GLY A 55 -10.82 -10.12 -25.12
CA GLY A 55 -10.02 -10.82 -26.12
C GLY A 55 -9.24 -12.02 -25.60
N TYR A 56 -9.38 -12.42 -24.34
CA TYR A 56 -8.76 -13.66 -23.83
C TYR A 56 -9.50 -14.88 -24.38
N LYS A 57 -8.78 -15.77 -25.08
CA LYS A 57 -9.40 -16.82 -25.91
C LYS A 57 -9.75 -18.11 -25.18
N GLN A 58 -9.04 -18.42 -24.11
CA GLN A 58 -9.14 -19.68 -23.39
C GLN A 58 -9.50 -19.45 -21.92
N VAL A 59 -10.69 -18.90 -21.66
CA VAL A 59 -11.14 -18.61 -20.30
C VAL A 59 -12.22 -19.61 -19.89
N TYR A 60 -12.00 -20.26 -18.77
CA TYR A 60 -12.87 -21.30 -18.23
C TYR A 60 -13.30 -20.93 -16.81
N SER A 61 -14.54 -21.22 -16.47
CA SER A 61 -15.05 -21.12 -15.11
C SER A 61 -15.42 -22.51 -14.59
N VAL A 62 -15.03 -22.79 -13.35
CA VAL A 62 -15.38 -24.07 -12.71
C VAL A 62 -16.84 -24.00 -12.22
N SER A 63 -17.69 -24.84 -12.83
CA SER A 63 -19.09 -24.96 -12.41
C SER A 63 -19.19 -25.36 -10.92
N GLY A 64 -20.00 -24.65 -10.14
CA GLY A 64 -20.10 -24.84 -8.70
C GLY A 64 -18.89 -24.34 -7.91
N GLY A 65 -17.84 -23.81 -8.56
CA GLY A 65 -16.69 -23.14 -7.97
C GLY A 65 -15.90 -24.00 -6.98
N THR A 66 -15.32 -23.36 -5.97
CA THR A 66 -14.52 -24.03 -4.93
C THR A 66 -15.34 -25.03 -4.11
N LEU A 67 -16.65 -24.85 -3.99
CA LEU A 67 -17.52 -25.81 -3.30
C LEU A 67 -17.56 -27.16 -4.05
N ALA A 68 -17.82 -27.13 -5.37
CA ALA A 68 -17.79 -28.34 -6.19
C ALA A 68 -16.40 -28.97 -6.27
N TRP A 69 -15.35 -28.15 -6.35
CA TRP A 69 -13.94 -28.59 -6.30
C TRP A 69 -13.65 -29.39 -5.04
N LYS A 70 -14.09 -28.90 -3.87
CA LYS A 70 -13.93 -29.56 -2.58
C LYS A 70 -14.77 -30.85 -2.48
N GLN A 71 -16.02 -30.82 -2.99
CA GLN A 71 -16.87 -32.02 -3.00
C GLN A 71 -16.29 -33.14 -3.87
N ALA A 72 -15.60 -32.80 -4.95
CA ALA A 72 -14.89 -33.74 -5.81
C ALA A 72 -13.56 -34.23 -5.19
N SER A 73 -13.26 -33.88 -3.96
CA SER A 73 -12.02 -34.24 -3.24
C SER A 73 -10.73 -33.84 -3.99
N LEU A 74 -10.81 -32.79 -4.80
CA LEU A 74 -9.66 -32.26 -5.51
C LEU A 74 -8.71 -31.50 -4.55
N PRO A 75 -7.42 -31.42 -4.88
CA PRO A 75 -6.42 -30.82 -3.98
C PRO A 75 -6.75 -29.36 -3.62
N MET A 76 -6.67 -29.08 -2.32
CA MET A 76 -6.91 -27.77 -1.74
C MET A 76 -5.65 -27.23 -1.09
N GLN A 77 -5.54 -25.90 -1.04
CA GLN A 77 -4.51 -25.20 -0.27
C GLN A 77 -5.15 -24.11 0.59
N VAL A 78 -4.53 -23.80 1.70
CA VAL A 78 -4.90 -22.64 2.52
C VAL A 78 -4.03 -21.47 2.07
N TYR A 79 -4.64 -20.33 1.78
CA TYR A 79 -3.90 -19.11 1.51
C TYR A 79 -3.28 -18.59 2.81
N GLN A 80 -1.96 -18.65 2.87
CA GLN A 80 -1.21 -17.99 3.94
C GLN A 80 -0.95 -16.54 3.50
N ALA A 81 -1.76 -15.62 4.03
CA ALA A 81 -1.54 -14.21 3.81
C ALA A 81 -0.23 -13.79 4.48
N ASN A 82 0.65 -13.13 3.76
CA ASN A 82 1.83 -12.50 4.33
C ASN A 82 1.45 -11.20 5.07
N ASP A 83 2.41 -10.63 5.81
CA ASP A 83 2.18 -9.41 6.59
C ASP A 83 1.68 -8.23 5.73
N PHE A 84 2.16 -8.12 4.49
CA PHE A 84 1.69 -7.11 3.53
C PHE A 84 0.21 -7.29 3.22
N ASP A 85 -0.21 -8.51 2.89
CA ASP A 85 -1.61 -8.82 2.58
C ASP A 85 -2.54 -8.58 3.79
N LEU A 86 -2.08 -8.94 4.99
CA LEU A 86 -2.85 -8.72 6.22
C LEU A 86 -2.98 -7.23 6.53
N ARG A 87 -1.87 -6.49 6.51
CA ARG A 87 -1.81 -5.07 6.86
C ARG A 87 -2.68 -4.22 5.94
N TYR A 88 -2.59 -4.44 4.63
CA TYR A 88 -3.26 -3.60 3.63
C TYR A 88 -4.54 -4.21 3.06
N SER A 89 -5.04 -5.31 3.64
CA SER A 89 -6.24 -6.02 3.17
C SER A 89 -7.45 -5.11 2.94
N ARG A 90 -7.65 -4.11 3.81
CA ARG A 90 -8.79 -3.17 3.72
C ARG A 90 -8.64 -2.15 2.60
N GLN A 91 -7.43 -1.76 2.27
CA GLN A 91 -7.13 -0.88 1.15
C GLN A 91 -7.23 -1.62 -0.19
N MET A 92 -6.74 -2.85 -0.25
CA MET A 92 -6.75 -3.67 -1.46
C MET A 92 -8.15 -4.10 -1.92
N ILE A 93 -9.18 -4.02 -1.08
CA ILE A 93 -10.57 -4.24 -1.52
C ILE A 93 -11.19 -3.04 -2.25
N LEU A 94 -10.58 -1.85 -2.14
CA LEU A 94 -11.06 -0.67 -2.83
C LEU A 94 -10.80 -0.80 -4.34
N PRO A 95 -11.82 -0.62 -5.21
CA PRO A 95 -11.67 -0.86 -6.66
C PRO A 95 -10.61 -0.02 -7.37
N ASN A 96 -10.26 1.15 -6.80
CA ASN A 96 -9.27 2.07 -7.37
C ASN A 96 -7.86 1.90 -6.77
N VAL A 97 -7.70 1.05 -5.76
CA VAL A 97 -6.42 0.72 -5.16
C VAL A 97 -6.01 -0.68 -5.60
N GLY A 98 -6.73 -1.72 -5.19
CA GLY A 98 -6.39 -3.11 -5.46
C GLY A 98 -4.99 -3.47 -4.95
N ARG A 99 -4.51 -4.64 -5.32
CA ARG A 99 -3.13 -5.06 -5.03
C ARG A 99 -2.11 -4.18 -5.77
N ILE A 100 -2.37 -3.88 -7.03
CA ILE A 100 -1.45 -3.08 -7.87
C ILE A 100 -1.27 -1.67 -7.32
N GLY A 101 -2.35 -1.03 -6.89
CA GLY A 101 -2.28 0.29 -6.26
C GLY A 101 -1.50 0.25 -4.94
N GLN A 102 -1.67 -0.80 -4.14
CA GLN A 102 -0.93 -0.97 -2.90
C GLN A 102 0.56 -1.23 -3.15
N GLU A 103 0.92 -2.00 -4.18
CA GLU A 103 2.31 -2.22 -4.61
C GLU A 103 2.94 -0.92 -5.14
N LYS A 104 2.17 -0.07 -5.83
CA LYS A 104 2.64 1.27 -6.22
C LYS A 104 2.95 2.14 -5.00
N LEU A 105 2.08 2.16 -3.98
CA LEU A 105 2.35 2.87 -2.73
C LEU A 105 3.62 2.34 -2.05
N ALA A 106 3.78 1.04 -1.96
CA ALA A 106 4.96 0.40 -1.36
C ALA A 106 6.27 0.72 -2.11
N ASN A 107 6.21 1.03 -3.39
CA ASN A 107 7.36 1.43 -4.20
C ASN A 107 7.54 2.94 -4.30
N SER A 108 6.60 3.74 -3.78
CA SER A 108 6.67 5.20 -3.85
C SER A 108 7.61 5.79 -2.80
N ARG A 109 8.21 6.93 -3.15
CA ARG A 109 9.16 7.70 -2.34
C ARG A 109 8.64 9.10 -2.12
N VAL A 110 8.36 9.48 -0.89
CA VAL A 110 7.79 10.78 -0.52
C VAL A 110 8.77 11.54 0.37
N LEU A 111 9.01 12.80 0.03
CA LEU A 111 9.74 13.75 0.87
C LEU A 111 8.73 14.65 1.61
N ILE A 112 8.89 14.78 2.90
CA ILE A 112 8.10 15.68 3.74
C ILE A 112 9.04 16.75 4.30
N VAL A 113 8.77 17.99 3.98
CA VAL A 113 9.49 19.15 4.49
C VAL A 113 8.71 19.73 5.65
N GLY A 114 9.27 19.58 6.85
CA GLY A 114 8.63 19.97 8.10
C GLY A 114 7.84 18.84 8.78
N ALA A 115 8.20 18.50 10.01
CA ALA A 115 7.51 17.53 10.86
C ALA A 115 6.54 18.20 11.88
N GLY A 116 6.05 19.37 11.52
CA GLY A 116 5.15 20.21 12.32
C GLY A 116 3.69 19.79 12.22
N GLY A 117 2.78 20.77 12.40
CA GLY A 117 1.33 20.54 12.45
C GLY A 117 0.72 19.97 11.17
N LEU A 118 1.30 20.24 9.99
CA LEU A 118 0.85 19.69 8.70
C LEU A 118 1.63 18.42 8.32
N GLY A 119 2.97 18.43 8.45
CA GLY A 119 3.79 17.27 8.09
C GLY A 119 3.56 16.07 9.02
N SER A 120 3.28 16.30 10.28
CA SER A 120 3.03 15.26 11.28
C SER A 120 1.87 14.32 10.90
N PRO A 121 0.64 14.80 10.67
CA PRO A 121 -0.46 13.94 10.22
C PRO A 121 -0.21 13.34 8.83
N ALA A 122 0.38 14.11 7.91
CA ALA A 122 0.69 13.61 6.56
C ALA A 122 1.63 12.39 6.63
N ALA A 123 2.75 12.49 7.35
CA ALA A 123 3.69 11.39 7.53
C ALA A 123 3.04 10.17 8.19
N PHE A 124 2.22 10.39 9.22
CA PHE A 124 1.54 9.33 9.94
C PHE A 124 0.60 8.53 9.03
N TYR A 125 -0.25 9.21 8.25
CA TYR A 125 -1.19 8.53 7.36
C TYR A 125 -0.51 7.89 6.15
N LEU A 126 0.54 8.50 5.59
CA LEU A 126 1.31 7.89 4.50
C LEU A 126 2.02 6.61 4.94
N ALA A 127 2.61 6.61 6.14
CA ALA A 127 3.22 5.42 6.73
C ALA A 127 2.18 4.33 6.98
N ALA A 128 1.02 4.69 7.54
CA ALA A 128 -0.09 3.75 7.76
C ALA A 128 -0.62 3.18 6.43
N ALA A 129 -0.70 4.01 5.39
CA ALA A 129 -1.12 3.59 4.05
C ALA A 129 -0.09 2.71 3.32
N GLY A 130 1.15 2.66 3.80
CA GLY A 130 2.20 1.81 3.23
C GLY A 130 2.98 2.45 2.08
N VAL A 131 3.17 3.77 2.12
CA VAL A 131 4.20 4.42 1.28
C VAL A 131 5.55 3.88 1.70
N GLY A 132 6.27 3.25 0.75
CA GLY A 132 7.42 2.42 1.08
C GLY A 132 8.66 3.18 1.53
N HIS A 133 8.81 4.45 1.12
CA HIS A 133 9.89 5.30 1.57
C HIS A 133 9.39 6.70 1.91
N ILE A 134 9.66 7.14 3.13
CA ILE A 134 9.33 8.49 3.62
C ILE A 134 10.62 9.16 4.11
N ALA A 135 11.03 10.22 3.42
CA ALA A 135 12.11 11.10 3.87
C ALA A 135 11.51 12.31 4.59
N ILE A 136 12.08 12.72 5.71
CA ILE A 136 11.60 13.86 6.52
C ILE A 136 12.74 14.82 6.79
N ILE A 137 12.52 16.10 6.50
CA ILE A 137 13.46 17.18 6.82
C ILE A 137 12.82 18.10 7.85
N ASP A 138 13.49 18.31 8.96
CA ASP A 138 13.10 19.29 10.00
C ASP A 138 14.29 19.49 10.94
N ASN A 139 14.58 20.71 11.34
CA ASN A 139 15.69 21.05 12.23
C ASN A 139 15.28 21.43 13.66
N ASP A 140 13.99 21.38 13.95
CA ASP A 140 13.45 21.72 15.26
C ASP A 140 13.56 20.57 16.26
N ILE A 141 13.36 20.91 17.52
CA ILE A 141 13.16 19.99 18.64
C ILE A 141 11.69 19.89 19.02
N VAL A 142 11.34 18.79 19.66
CA VAL A 142 10.00 18.59 20.22
C VAL A 142 9.81 19.43 21.46
N ASP A 143 8.78 20.28 21.47
CA ASP A 143 8.36 21.08 22.61
C ASP A 143 6.96 20.67 23.09
N VAL A 144 6.69 20.87 24.38
CA VAL A 144 5.38 20.53 24.96
C VAL A 144 4.22 21.25 24.27
N SER A 145 4.43 22.48 23.80
CA SER A 145 3.45 23.28 23.05
C SER A 145 3.13 22.72 21.67
N ASN A 146 3.94 21.78 21.17
CA ASN A 146 3.72 21.13 19.88
C ASN A 146 2.72 19.97 19.96
N LEU A 147 2.64 19.29 21.11
CA LEU A 147 2.00 17.99 21.25
C LEU A 147 0.49 18.01 20.99
N GLN A 148 -0.16 19.15 21.16
CA GLN A 148 -1.60 19.28 20.92
C GLN A 148 -2.01 19.18 19.44
N ARG A 149 -1.06 19.28 18.47
CA ARG A 149 -1.32 19.19 17.03
C ARG A 149 -0.30 18.34 16.24
N GLN A 150 0.89 18.12 16.77
CA GLN A 150 1.96 17.37 16.10
C GLN A 150 1.96 15.92 16.58
N ILE A 151 1.04 15.11 16.04
CA ILE A 151 0.71 13.75 16.52
C ILE A 151 1.82 12.71 16.41
N LEU A 152 2.87 13.00 15.64
CA LEU A 152 4.06 12.12 15.58
C LEU A 152 4.87 12.14 16.88
N HIS A 153 4.79 13.24 17.62
CA HIS A 153 5.62 13.45 18.80
C HIS A 153 4.85 13.06 20.05
N LYS A 154 5.56 12.50 21.00
CA LYS A 154 5.01 12.02 22.28
C LYS A 154 5.66 12.79 23.43
N ASN A 155 5.02 12.83 24.58
CA ASN A 155 5.53 13.52 25.78
C ASN A 155 6.97 13.05 26.15
N ARG A 156 7.27 11.78 25.95
CA ARG A 156 8.61 11.22 26.18
C ARG A 156 9.72 11.76 25.26
N ASN A 157 9.33 12.35 24.13
CA ASN A 157 10.26 12.84 23.11
C ASN A 157 10.58 14.35 23.26
N ILE A 158 10.05 15.02 24.31
CA ILE A 158 10.34 16.45 24.57
C ILE A 158 11.86 16.63 24.67
N GLY A 159 12.40 17.60 23.91
CA GLY A 159 13.82 17.87 23.83
C GLY A 159 14.59 17.07 22.77
N GLU A 160 14.00 16.03 22.17
CA GLU A 160 14.58 15.31 21.03
C GLU A 160 14.36 16.07 19.72
N SER A 161 15.18 15.79 18.70
CA SER A 161 14.89 16.32 17.35
C SER A 161 13.57 15.78 16.82
N LYS A 162 12.77 16.63 16.15
CA LYS A 162 11.48 16.23 15.57
C LYS A 162 11.64 15.06 14.60
N VAL A 163 12.67 15.04 13.77
CA VAL A 163 12.89 13.96 12.80
C VAL A 163 13.19 12.62 13.48
N SER A 164 13.95 12.60 14.59
CA SER A 164 14.20 11.37 15.36
C SER A 164 12.93 10.84 16.03
N SER A 165 12.15 11.73 16.65
CA SER A 165 10.84 11.41 17.23
C SER A 165 9.87 10.88 16.17
N ALA A 166 9.82 11.51 14.98
CA ALA A 166 9.01 11.07 13.86
C ALA A 166 9.40 9.66 13.39
N LYS A 167 10.68 9.42 13.15
CA LYS A 167 11.20 8.10 12.73
C LYS A 167 10.82 6.98 13.69
N SER A 168 10.99 7.22 15.00
CA SER A 168 10.59 6.24 16.02
C SER A 168 9.11 5.90 15.93
N THR A 169 8.25 6.92 15.86
CA THR A 169 6.79 6.72 15.78
C THR A 169 6.35 6.03 14.49
N LEU A 170 6.94 6.39 13.35
CA LEU A 170 6.59 5.78 12.06
C LEU A 170 7.04 4.33 11.96
N ASN A 171 8.22 3.99 12.49
CA ASN A 171 8.71 2.61 12.54
C ASN A 171 7.89 1.73 13.50
N GLU A 172 7.42 2.30 14.62
CA GLU A 172 6.48 1.61 15.52
C GLU A 172 5.12 1.34 14.82
N LEU A 173 4.64 2.29 14.03
CA LEU A 173 3.38 2.18 13.29
C LEU A 173 3.48 1.16 12.15
N ASN A 174 4.55 1.25 11.35
CA ASN A 174 4.76 0.42 10.18
C ASN A 174 6.24 0.05 9.98
N PRO A 175 6.69 -1.07 10.51
CA PRO A 175 8.09 -1.49 10.42
C PRO A 175 8.52 -1.92 9.01
N SER A 176 7.59 -2.05 8.07
CA SER A 176 7.90 -2.49 6.70
C SER A 176 8.31 -1.35 5.75
N ILE A 177 8.18 -0.08 6.19
CA ILE A 177 8.59 1.09 5.40
C ILE A 177 9.99 1.57 5.78
N ALA A 178 10.67 2.22 4.83
CA ALA A 178 11.92 2.91 5.09
C ALA A 178 11.67 4.36 5.49
N VAL A 179 12.19 4.79 6.64
CA VAL A 179 12.12 6.17 7.11
C VAL A 179 13.52 6.78 7.15
N GLU A 180 13.76 7.71 6.23
CA GLU A 180 14.97 8.51 6.13
C GLU A 180 14.75 9.85 6.83
N ILE A 181 15.75 10.35 7.57
CA ILE A 181 15.62 11.60 8.31
C ILE A 181 16.81 12.53 8.06
N HIS A 182 16.51 13.82 7.95
CA HIS A 182 17.48 14.88 7.80
C HIS A 182 17.20 15.95 8.85
N ASN A 183 18.10 16.04 9.85
CA ASN A 183 18.00 17.07 10.89
C ASN A 183 18.66 18.35 10.38
N ASP A 184 18.01 18.99 9.42
CA ASP A 184 18.55 20.14 8.69
C ASP A 184 17.43 21.12 8.36
N ALA A 185 17.80 22.39 8.18
CA ALA A 185 16.90 23.37 7.61
C ALA A 185 16.85 23.20 6.08
N SER A 186 15.65 23.05 5.52
CA SER A 186 15.50 23.05 4.06
C SER A 186 15.77 24.45 3.52
N ASP A 187 16.76 24.59 2.65
CA ASP A 187 17.06 25.80 1.92
C ASP A 187 17.27 25.51 0.42
N ASN A 188 17.41 26.57 -0.39
CA ASN A 188 17.60 26.45 -1.83
C ASN A 188 18.92 25.75 -2.23
N ASN A 189 19.88 25.63 -1.34
CA ASN A 189 21.16 25.02 -1.64
C ASN A 189 21.15 23.50 -1.39
N ASN A 190 20.37 23.03 -0.43
CA ASN A 190 20.38 21.63 -0.02
C ASN A 190 19.19 20.82 -0.53
N ILE A 191 18.01 21.46 -0.76
CA ILE A 191 16.77 20.79 -1.15
C ILE A 191 16.93 19.90 -2.39
N ILE A 192 17.69 20.38 -3.39
CA ILE A 192 17.93 19.65 -4.65
C ILE A 192 18.55 18.27 -4.39
N ASN A 193 19.38 18.14 -3.37
CA ASN A 193 20.01 16.86 -3.03
C ASN A 193 19.01 15.87 -2.46
N TYR A 194 18.01 16.36 -1.72
CA TYR A 194 16.94 15.53 -1.13
C TYR A 194 15.87 15.13 -2.14
N LEU A 195 15.75 15.84 -3.28
CA LEU A 195 14.77 15.54 -4.33
C LEU A 195 15.16 14.34 -5.20
N LYS A 196 16.39 13.85 -5.10
CA LYS A 196 16.84 12.72 -5.94
C LYS A 196 16.01 11.46 -5.65
N ASN A 197 15.40 10.91 -6.70
CA ASN A 197 14.56 9.71 -6.64
C ASN A 197 13.32 9.86 -5.73
N ILE A 198 12.79 11.07 -5.61
CA ILE A 198 11.53 11.35 -4.90
C ILE A 198 10.41 11.50 -5.93
N ASP A 199 9.29 10.81 -5.69
CA ASP A 199 8.10 10.86 -6.55
C ASP A 199 7.17 12.02 -6.20
N LEU A 200 7.13 12.40 -4.90
CA LEU A 200 6.23 13.44 -4.39
C LEU A 200 6.88 14.19 -3.23
N VAL A 201 6.70 15.51 -3.22
CA VAL A 201 7.09 16.37 -2.10
C VAL A 201 5.84 16.91 -1.40
N ILE A 202 5.84 16.85 -0.08
CA ILE A 202 4.82 17.48 0.77
C ILE A 202 5.47 18.61 1.53
N ASP A 203 5.04 19.82 1.25
CA ASP A 203 5.44 21.02 1.99
C ASP A 203 4.55 21.17 3.23
N GLY A 204 5.12 20.85 4.38
CA GLY A 204 4.52 21.01 5.71
C GLY A 204 5.06 22.22 6.49
N THR A 205 5.79 23.12 5.80
CA THR A 205 6.36 24.33 6.43
C THR A 205 5.29 25.38 6.73
N ASP A 206 5.51 26.14 7.76
CA ASP A 206 4.62 27.24 8.21
C ASP A 206 5.19 28.64 7.96
N ASN A 207 6.37 28.74 7.31
CA ASN A 207 7.03 29.99 7.04
C ASN A 207 7.27 30.23 5.53
N PHE A 208 7.18 31.50 5.12
CA PHE A 208 7.32 31.94 3.73
C PHE A 208 8.73 31.71 3.14
N LYS A 209 9.79 31.82 3.96
CA LYS A 209 11.18 31.66 3.48
C LYS A 209 11.52 30.23 3.06
N SER A 210 10.87 29.24 3.64
CA SER A 210 11.06 27.83 3.28
C SER A 210 10.19 27.38 2.11
N ARG A 211 9.22 28.23 1.71
CA ARG A 211 8.20 27.90 0.69
C ARG A 211 8.54 28.43 -0.70
N TYR A 212 9.31 29.53 -0.78
CA TYR A 212 9.72 30.25 -1.97
C TYR A 212 11.22 30.56 -1.94
#